data_ca7e6778b8f91d77f22ebf32dc89c89d
#
_entry.id   ca7e6778b8f91d77f22ebf32dc89c89d
#
_cell.length_a   1.000
_cell.length_b   1.000
_cell.length_c   1.000
_cell.angle_alpha   90.00
_cell.angle_beta   90.00
_cell.angle_gamma   90.00
#
_symmetry.space_group_name_H-M   'P 1'
#
loop_
_entity.id
_entity.type
_entity.pdbx_description
1 polymer ?
#
loop_
_entity_poly.entity_id
_entity_poly.type
_entity_poly.pdbx_seq_one_letter_code
_entity_poly.pdbx_strand_id
1 'polypeptide(L)'
;FAQPDGVLIDPLVLETLGKRELIEGMGEVIKYGLIEDPELWDLLTELDGSVESILEHAETLIEHSCQVKRKMVVEDELDNGVRLYLNFGHTIGHAIEATAGYGKVMHGEAVAMGMVQISKVAEEKCLMPAGITQSIREMCQKFGLPVDYENWDVKKLYQALTHDKKARGNTLKLVL
;
A
#
# COMPACT_ATOMS: atom_id res chain seq x y z
N PHE A 1 -22.47 1.98 7.93
CA PHE A 1 -22.43 0.79 7.07
C PHE A 1 -22.71 -0.44 7.94
N ALA A 2 -23.42 -1.44 7.38
CA ALA A 2 -23.63 -2.71 8.07
C ALA A 2 -22.37 -3.56 7.99
N GLN A 3 -22.04 -4.25 9.09
CA GLN A 3 -20.97 -5.25 9.10
C GLN A 3 -21.50 -6.55 8.49
N PRO A 4 -20.74 -7.24 7.62
CA PRO A 4 -21.16 -8.51 7.08
C PRO A 4 -21.04 -9.62 8.13
N ASP A 5 -21.96 -10.59 8.10
CA ASP A 5 -21.88 -11.79 8.96
C ASP A 5 -20.81 -12.78 8.48
N GLY A 6 -20.38 -12.68 7.23
CA GLY A 6 -19.32 -13.47 6.63
C GLY A 6 -18.86 -12.90 5.30
N VAL A 7 -17.64 -13.25 4.90
CA VAL A 7 -17.03 -12.87 3.63
C VAL A 7 -16.53 -14.13 2.93
N LEU A 8 -17.02 -14.38 1.73
CA LEU A 8 -16.54 -15.47 0.86
C LEU A 8 -15.59 -14.87 -0.19
N ILE A 9 -14.40 -15.44 -0.30
CA ILE A 9 -13.38 -15.04 -1.28
C ILE A 9 -13.10 -16.25 -2.17
N ASP A 10 -13.28 -16.07 -3.50
CA ASP A 10 -12.88 -17.04 -4.50
C ASP A 10 -11.67 -16.52 -5.27
N PRO A 11 -10.46 -17.05 -5.02
CA PRO A 11 -9.24 -16.59 -5.69
C PRO A 11 -9.26 -16.76 -7.22
N LEU A 12 -10.05 -17.69 -7.75
CA LEU A 12 -10.12 -17.94 -9.20
C LEU A 12 -10.67 -16.73 -9.98
N VAL A 13 -11.43 -15.85 -9.34
CA VAL A 13 -11.91 -14.64 -10.01
C VAL A 13 -10.78 -13.68 -10.39
N LEU A 14 -9.60 -13.79 -9.78
CA LEU A 14 -8.43 -12.99 -10.13
C LEU A 14 -7.94 -13.27 -11.55
N GLU A 15 -8.19 -14.47 -12.10
CA GLU A 15 -7.84 -14.82 -13.47
C GLU A 15 -8.58 -13.97 -14.51
N THR A 16 -9.68 -13.34 -14.12
CA THR A 16 -10.48 -12.46 -14.99
C THR A 16 -10.01 -11.01 -14.99
N LEU A 17 -9.10 -10.64 -14.09
CA LEU A 17 -8.56 -9.28 -14.01
C LEU A 17 -7.54 -9.01 -15.14
N GLY A 18 -7.49 -7.77 -15.58
CA GLY A 18 -6.38 -7.30 -16.40
C GLY A 18 -5.05 -7.32 -15.64
N LYS A 19 -3.96 -7.44 -16.39
CA LYS A 19 -2.61 -7.47 -15.80
C LYS A 19 -2.34 -6.28 -14.86
N ARG A 20 -2.77 -5.07 -15.25
CA ARG A 20 -2.54 -3.85 -14.46
C ARG A 20 -3.29 -3.89 -13.14
N GLU A 21 -4.53 -4.35 -13.16
CA GLU A 21 -5.39 -4.47 -11.97
C GLU A 21 -4.84 -5.50 -10.97
N LEU A 22 -4.29 -6.61 -11.49
CA LEU A 22 -3.66 -7.61 -10.64
C LEU A 22 -2.37 -7.07 -10.01
N ILE A 23 -1.52 -6.41 -10.79
CA ILE A 23 -0.27 -5.83 -10.32
C ILE A 23 -0.53 -4.72 -9.29
N GLU A 24 -1.51 -3.83 -9.54
CA GLU A 24 -1.80 -2.76 -8.60
C GLU A 24 -2.26 -3.28 -7.23
N GLY A 25 -2.99 -4.41 -7.21
CA GLY A 25 -3.35 -5.10 -5.97
C GLY A 25 -2.13 -5.50 -5.12
N MET A 26 -0.99 -5.79 -5.75
CA MET A 26 0.25 -6.12 -5.03
C MET A 26 0.80 -4.96 -4.20
N GLY A 27 0.43 -3.70 -4.50
CA GLY A 27 0.79 -2.56 -3.66
C GLY A 27 0.31 -2.70 -2.22
N GLU A 28 -0.91 -3.20 -2.02
CA GLU A 28 -1.47 -3.49 -0.71
C GLU A 28 -0.83 -4.73 -0.07
N VAL A 29 -0.61 -5.79 -0.84
CA VAL A 29 0.01 -7.03 -0.35
C VAL A 29 1.43 -6.76 0.17
N ILE A 30 2.25 -6.02 -0.59
CA ILE A 30 3.60 -5.61 -0.18
C ILE A 30 3.55 -4.78 1.11
N LYS A 31 2.60 -3.86 1.21
CA LYS A 31 2.39 -3.07 2.43
C LYS A 31 2.14 -3.96 3.65
N TYR A 32 1.31 -4.99 3.54
CA TYR A 32 1.01 -5.89 4.66
C TYR A 32 2.24 -6.68 5.11
N GLY A 33 3.04 -7.19 4.17
CA GLY A 33 4.32 -7.82 4.49
C GLY A 33 5.28 -6.88 5.21
N LEU A 34 5.30 -5.61 4.80
CA LEU A 34 6.20 -4.61 5.36
C LEU A 34 5.82 -4.17 6.78
N ILE A 35 4.52 -3.96 7.05
CA ILE A 35 4.07 -3.38 8.32
C ILE A 35 3.85 -4.41 9.42
N GLU A 36 3.60 -5.70 9.09
CA GLU A 36 3.13 -6.65 10.11
C GLU A 36 3.52 -8.11 9.86
N ASP A 37 3.72 -8.54 8.61
CA ASP A 37 3.83 -9.96 8.29
C ASP A 37 5.18 -10.31 7.64
N PRO A 38 6.20 -10.67 8.45
CA PRO A 38 7.50 -11.07 7.91
C PRO A 38 7.44 -12.31 7.02
N GLU A 39 6.54 -13.26 7.29
CA GLU A 39 6.40 -14.48 6.48
C GLU A 39 5.87 -14.14 5.08
N LEU A 40 4.92 -13.20 5.01
CA LEU A 40 4.46 -12.66 3.74
C LEU A 40 5.58 -11.92 2.98
N TRP A 41 6.40 -11.14 3.69
CA TRP A 41 7.55 -10.47 3.09
C TRP A 41 8.56 -11.47 2.52
N ASP A 42 8.87 -12.53 3.26
CA ASP A 42 9.77 -13.61 2.82
C ASP A 42 9.20 -14.31 1.59
N LEU A 43 7.90 -14.67 1.60
CA LEU A 43 7.22 -15.24 0.43
C LEU A 43 7.34 -14.32 -0.79
N LEU A 44 7.04 -13.02 -0.64
CA LEU A 44 7.17 -12.04 -1.72
C LEU A 44 8.61 -11.96 -2.25
N THR A 45 9.62 -12.21 -1.40
CA THR A 45 11.03 -12.22 -1.80
C THR A 45 11.35 -13.44 -2.68
N GLU A 46 10.71 -14.57 -2.45
CA GLU A 46 10.90 -15.81 -3.22
C GLU A 46 10.20 -15.81 -4.57
N LEU A 47 9.05 -15.11 -4.70
CA LEU A 47 8.31 -15.00 -5.96
C LEU A 47 9.13 -14.25 -7.03
N ASP A 48 8.92 -14.59 -8.30
CA ASP A 48 9.62 -13.94 -9.42
C ASP A 48 8.97 -12.62 -9.88
N GLY A 49 7.79 -12.28 -9.35
CA GLY A 49 7.04 -11.08 -9.67
C GLY A 49 6.21 -11.16 -10.95
N SER A 50 6.15 -12.31 -11.61
CA SER A 50 5.29 -12.54 -12.78
C SER A 50 3.81 -12.65 -12.38
N VAL A 51 2.92 -12.41 -13.35
CA VAL A 51 1.47 -12.60 -13.17
C VAL A 51 1.17 -14.06 -12.84
N GLU A 52 1.85 -14.97 -13.49
CA GLU A 52 1.72 -16.41 -13.28
C GLU A 52 2.06 -16.78 -11.83
N SER A 53 3.17 -16.28 -11.32
CA SER A 53 3.60 -16.50 -9.93
C SER A 53 2.63 -15.90 -8.91
N ILE A 54 2.06 -14.72 -9.18
CA ILE A 54 1.04 -14.09 -8.33
C ILE A 54 -0.23 -14.97 -8.28
N LEU A 55 -0.71 -15.44 -9.43
CA LEU A 55 -1.92 -16.27 -9.51
C LEU A 55 -1.72 -17.64 -8.87
N GLU A 56 -0.56 -18.26 -9.05
CA GLU A 56 -0.22 -19.55 -8.43
C GLU A 56 -0.23 -19.47 -6.89
N HIS A 57 0.15 -18.32 -6.33
CA HIS A 57 0.19 -18.10 -4.87
C HIS A 57 -0.97 -17.25 -4.34
N ALA A 58 -2.00 -17.00 -5.16
CA ALA A 58 -3.10 -16.08 -4.83
C ALA A 58 -3.79 -16.41 -3.53
N GLU A 59 -4.09 -17.69 -3.26
CA GLU A 59 -4.75 -18.13 -2.01
C GLU A 59 -3.91 -17.73 -0.78
N THR A 60 -2.62 -18.04 -0.78
CA THR A 60 -1.70 -17.71 0.32
C THR A 60 -1.56 -16.19 0.49
N LEU A 61 -1.38 -15.43 -0.61
CA LEU A 61 -1.27 -13.97 -0.58
C LEU A 61 -2.53 -13.31 -0.01
N ILE A 62 -3.71 -13.80 -0.38
CA ILE A 62 -4.99 -13.33 0.14
C ILE A 62 -5.13 -13.68 1.62
N GLU A 63 -4.81 -14.91 2.02
CA GLU A 63 -4.91 -15.36 3.41
C GLU A 63 -4.08 -14.47 4.33
N HIS A 64 -2.78 -14.29 4.05
CA HIS A 64 -1.90 -13.41 4.81
C HIS A 64 -2.42 -11.97 4.87
N SER A 65 -2.84 -11.42 3.73
CA SER A 65 -3.39 -10.06 3.66
C SER A 65 -4.64 -9.90 4.53
N CYS A 66 -5.55 -10.89 4.50
CA CYS A 66 -6.75 -10.90 5.34
C CYS A 66 -6.42 -11.04 6.83
N GLN A 67 -5.42 -11.85 7.18
CA GLN A 67 -4.98 -12.03 8.57
C GLN A 67 -4.41 -10.74 9.15
N VAL A 68 -3.53 -10.04 8.41
CA VAL A 68 -2.99 -8.72 8.82
C VAL A 68 -4.13 -7.72 9.03
N LYS A 69 -5.01 -7.59 8.04
CA LYS A 69 -6.14 -6.65 8.13
C LYS A 69 -7.07 -6.99 9.29
N ARG A 70 -7.40 -8.27 9.48
CA ARG A 70 -8.22 -8.73 10.60
C ARG A 70 -7.58 -8.39 11.95
N LYS A 71 -6.28 -8.68 12.12
CA LYS A 71 -5.54 -8.36 13.34
C LYS A 71 -5.65 -6.88 13.66
N MET A 72 -5.32 -6.00 12.72
CA MET A 72 -5.36 -4.55 12.91
C MET A 72 -6.76 -4.02 13.25
N VAL A 73 -7.81 -4.55 12.59
CA VAL A 73 -9.19 -4.14 12.83
C VAL A 73 -9.71 -4.63 14.17
N VAL A 74 -9.37 -5.85 14.59
CA VAL A 74 -9.79 -6.41 15.89
C VAL A 74 -9.10 -5.69 17.06
N GLU A 75 -7.81 -5.34 16.89
CA GLU A 75 -7.05 -4.61 17.93
C GLU A 75 -7.46 -3.14 18.03
N ASP A 76 -7.94 -2.54 16.94
CA ASP A 76 -8.29 -1.12 16.87
C ASP A 76 -9.50 -0.88 15.97
N GLU A 77 -10.69 -1.19 16.49
CA GLU A 77 -11.96 -1.00 15.77
C GLU A 77 -12.23 0.47 15.43
N LEU A 78 -11.79 1.41 16.30
CA LEU A 78 -12.08 2.83 16.18
C LEU A 78 -11.06 3.64 15.37
N ASP A 79 -10.02 2.98 14.79
CA ASP A 79 -9.00 3.61 13.94
C ASP A 79 -8.23 4.75 14.61
N ASN A 80 -7.82 4.54 15.87
CA ASN A 80 -7.07 5.54 16.65
C ASN A 80 -5.65 5.08 17.05
N GLY A 81 -5.29 3.84 16.82
CA GLY A 81 -4.05 3.18 17.24
C GLY A 81 -3.37 2.41 16.10
N VAL A 82 -3.19 1.10 16.31
CA VAL A 82 -2.44 0.22 15.39
C VAL A 82 -3.02 0.12 13.97
N ARG A 83 -4.33 0.30 13.83
CA ARG A 83 -4.99 0.32 12.52
C ARG A 83 -4.47 1.44 11.61
N LEU A 84 -3.93 2.52 12.19
CA LEU A 84 -3.32 3.60 11.41
C LEU A 84 -2.15 3.10 10.56
N TYR A 85 -1.47 2.00 10.93
CA TYR A 85 -0.39 1.43 10.10
C TYR A 85 -0.86 0.99 8.72
N LEU A 86 -2.15 0.65 8.57
CA LEU A 86 -2.74 0.36 7.25
C LEU A 86 -2.67 1.56 6.29
N ASN A 87 -2.47 2.78 6.81
CA ASN A 87 -2.30 4.00 6.03
C ASN A 87 -0.84 4.28 5.64
N PHE A 88 0.09 3.36 5.86
CA PHE A 88 1.46 3.51 5.38
C PHE A 88 1.48 3.72 3.87
N GLY A 89 2.17 4.77 3.41
CA GLY A 89 2.17 5.19 2.01
C GLY A 89 0.91 5.94 1.52
N HIS A 90 -0.25 5.78 2.19
CA HIS A 90 -1.53 6.30 1.71
C HIS A 90 -1.62 7.82 1.68
N THR A 91 -1.04 8.52 2.64
CA THR A 91 -1.12 9.99 2.70
C THR A 91 -0.53 10.63 1.43
N ILE A 92 0.63 10.16 1.00
CA ILE A 92 1.25 10.61 -0.26
C ILE A 92 0.53 9.98 -1.46
N GLY A 93 0.15 8.70 -1.38
CA GLY A 93 -0.58 7.99 -2.42
C GLY A 93 -1.88 8.72 -2.81
N HIS A 94 -2.73 9.05 -1.86
CA HIS A 94 -3.97 9.81 -2.13
C HIS A 94 -3.72 11.18 -2.75
N ALA A 95 -2.63 11.87 -2.35
CA ALA A 95 -2.28 13.13 -2.99
C ALA A 95 -1.84 12.94 -4.45
N ILE A 96 -1.14 11.85 -4.76
CA ILE A 96 -0.79 11.46 -6.14
C ILE A 96 -2.06 11.16 -6.93
N GLU A 97 -2.96 10.31 -6.43
CA GLU A 97 -4.23 10.00 -7.10
C GLU A 97 -5.05 11.27 -7.39
N ALA A 98 -5.20 12.14 -6.39
CA ALA A 98 -5.96 13.39 -6.53
C ALA A 98 -5.36 14.36 -7.56
N THR A 99 -4.04 14.35 -7.73
CA THR A 99 -3.35 15.28 -8.65
C THR A 99 -3.10 14.71 -10.03
N ALA A 100 -3.00 13.39 -10.17
CA ALA A 100 -2.78 12.72 -11.45
C ALA A 100 -3.99 12.82 -12.39
N GLY A 101 -5.19 12.87 -11.83
CA GLY A 101 -6.45 12.81 -12.56
C GLY A 101 -7.01 11.38 -12.66
N TYR A 102 -8.33 11.30 -12.81
CA TYR A 102 -9.09 10.04 -12.72
C TYR A 102 -8.54 8.95 -13.65
N GLY A 103 -8.27 7.77 -13.09
CA GLY A 103 -7.85 6.57 -13.81
C GLY A 103 -6.42 6.58 -14.38
N LYS A 104 -5.64 7.66 -14.19
CA LYS A 104 -4.26 7.72 -14.67
C LYS A 104 -3.30 6.92 -13.79
N VAL A 105 -3.47 7.03 -12.49
CA VAL A 105 -2.73 6.26 -11.48
C VAL A 105 -3.74 5.45 -10.69
N MET A 106 -3.53 4.15 -10.54
CA MET A 106 -4.36 3.27 -9.75
C MET A 106 -3.96 3.35 -8.27
N HIS A 107 -4.86 2.93 -7.38
CA HIS A 107 -4.66 3.07 -5.94
C HIS A 107 -3.37 2.39 -5.47
N GLY A 108 -3.17 1.12 -5.78
CA GLY A 108 -1.96 0.39 -5.36
C GLY A 108 -0.67 0.93 -5.99
N GLU A 109 -0.74 1.46 -7.22
CA GLU A 109 0.38 2.19 -7.85
C GLU A 109 0.73 3.44 -7.02
N ALA A 110 -0.28 4.21 -6.61
CA ALA A 110 -0.09 5.42 -5.80
C ALA A 110 0.45 5.08 -4.40
N VAL A 111 -0.06 4.02 -3.77
CA VAL A 111 0.41 3.53 -2.46
C VAL A 111 1.88 3.08 -2.55
N ALA A 112 2.28 2.35 -3.59
CA ALA A 112 3.66 1.93 -3.80
C ALA A 112 4.62 3.14 -3.89
N MET A 113 4.28 4.13 -4.72
CA MET A 113 5.04 5.39 -4.80
C MET A 113 5.05 6.13 -3.46
N GLY A 114 3.92 6.15 -2.75
CA GLY A 114 3.78 6.77 -1.44
C GLY A 114 4.66 6.11 -0.38
N MET A 115 4.71 4.78 -0.35
CA MET A 115 5.58 4.01 0.56
C MET A 115 7.05 4.36 0.34
N VAL A 116 7.52 4.37 -0.90
CA VAL A 116 8.90 4.72 -1.24
C VAL A 116 9.24 6.15 -0.81
N GLN A 117 8.35 7.11 -1.06
CA GLN A 117 8.61 8.51 -0.73
C GLN A 117 8.61 8.76 0.78
N ILE A 118 7.66 8.18 1.53
CA ILE A 118 7.61 8.39 2.98
C ILE A 118 8.78 7.71 3.70
N SER A 119 9.19 6.52 3.23
CA SER A 119 10.37 5.81 3.74
C SER A 119 11.65 6.61 3.51
N LYS A 120 11.81 7.21 2.34
CA LYS A 120 12.96 8.10 2.05
C LYS A 120 13.02 9.26 3.04
N VAL A 121 11.90 9.92 3.30
CA VAL A 121 11.84 11.01 4.30
C VAL A 121 12.16 10.48 5.71
N ALA A 122 11.69 9.30 6.06
CA ALA A 122 11.95 8.69 7.36
C ALA A 122 13.45 8.34 7.55
N GLU A 123 14.11 7.79 6.53
CA GLU A 123 15.56 7.55 6.54
C GLU A 123 16.35 8.86 6.65
N GLU A 124 16.04 9.89 5.86
CA GLU A 124 16.69 11.19 5.91
C GLU A 124 16.59 11.87 7.29
N LYS A 125 15.51 11.56 8.03
CA LYS A 125 15.29 12.05 9.40
C LYS A 125 15.77 11.09 10.49
N CYS A 126 16.45 10.00 10.13
CA CYS A 126 16.91 8.96 11.05
C CYS A 126 15.78 8.34 11.90
N LEU A 127 14.54 8.30 11.37
CA LEU A 127 13.38 7.64 11.97
C LEU A 127 13.22 6.19 11.50
N MET A 128 13.97 5.81 10.46
CA MET A 128 13.98 4.47 9.87
C MET A 128 15.44 4.08 9.57
N PRO A 129 15.83 2.81 9.73
CA PRO A 129 17.15 2.34 9.35
C PRO A 129 17.43 2.58 7.86
N ALA A 130 18.68 2.90 7.53
CA ALA A 130 19.11 3.07 6.15
C ALA A 130 18.98 1.75 5.35
N GLY A 131 18.54 1.85 4.10
CA GLY A 131 18.38 0.73 3.18
C GLY A 131 16.96 0.19 3.07
N ILE A 132 16.06 0.51 4.00
CA ILE A 132 14.66 0.08 3.96
C ILE A 132 13.95 0.64 2.72
N THR A 133 14.17 1.93 2.40
CA THR A 133 13.61 2.56 1.19
C THR A 133 14.02 1.80 -0.07
N GLN A 134 15.27 1.36 -0.14
CA GLN A 134 15.74 0.61 -1.30
C GLN A 134 15.09 -0.78 -1.39
N SER A 135 14.94 -1.47 -0.26
CA SER A 135 14.25 -2.77 -0.21
C SER A 135 12.79 -2.66 -0.65
N ILE A 136 12.07 -1.61 -0.21
CA ILE A 136 10.69 -1.35 -0.64
C ILE A 136 10.63 -1.07 -2.14
N ARG A 137 11.54 -0.24 -2.65
CA ARG A 137 11.65 0.09 -4.06
C ARG A 137 11.86 -1.15 -4.92
N GLU A 138 12.80 -1.99 -4.56
CA GLU A 138 13.12 -3.23 -5.28
C GLU A 138 11.94 -4.21 -5.26
N MET A 139 11.26 -4.35 -4.13
CA MET A 139 10.08 -5.21 -4.03
C MET A 139 8.95 -4.69 -4.93
N CYS A 140 8.64 -3.40 -4.91
CA CYS A 140 7.61 -2.81 -5.77
C CYS A 140 7.97 -2.98 -7.27
N GLN A 141 9.21 -2.72 -7.65
CA GLN A 141 9.68 -2.87 -9.04
C GLN A 141 9.63 -4.33 -9.52
N LYS A 142 9.96 -5.27 -8.65
CA LYS A 142 9.89 -6.72 -8.93
C LYS A 142 8.49 -7.14 -9.40
N PHE A 143 7.45 -6.60 -8.77
CA PHE A 143 6.06 -6.85 -9.15
C PHE A 143 5.53 -5.89 -10.23
N GLY A 144 6.37 -5.03 -10.82
CA GLY A 144 5.98 -4.12 -11.88
C GLY A 144 5.24 -2.86 -11.43
N LEU A 145 5.25 -2.55 -10.13
CA LEU A 145 4.66 -1.32 -9.61
C LEU A 145 5.58 -0.11 -9.87
N PRO A 146 5.01 1.07 -10.18
CA PRO A 146 5.77 2.29 -10.27
C PRO A 146 6.27 2.71 -8.89
N VAL A 147 7.47 3.27 -8.83
CA VAL A 147 8.12 3.70 -7.58
C VAL A 147 8.46 5.18 -7.57
N ASP A 148 8.34 5.84 -8.72
CA ASP A 148 8.56 7.27 -8.90
C ASP A 148 7.35 7.90 -9.58
N TYR A 149 6.98 9.10 -9.14
CA TYR A 149 5.93 9.89 -9.76
C TYR A 149 6.58 11.01 -10.59
N GLU A 150 6.43 10.96 -11.91
CA GLU A 150 7.12 11.87 -12.82
C GLU A 150 6.57 13.32 -12.79
N ASN A 151 5.30 13.48 -12.43
CA ASN A 151 4.59 14.76 -12.51
C ASN A 151 4.48 15.46 -11.15
N TRP A 152 5.61 15.59 -10.42
CA TRP A 152 5.64 16.26 -9.13
C TRP A 152 5.33 17.76 -9.26
N ASP A 153 4.05 18.14 -9.12
CA ASP A 153 3.65 19.51 -8.79
C ASP A 153 3.54 19.63 -7.26
N VAL A 154 4.62 20.09 -6.64
CA VAL A 154 4.71 20.22 -5.18
C VAL A 154 3.57 21.06 -4.60
N LYS A 155 3.12 22.11 -5.33
CA LYS A 155 2.02 22.97 -4.86
C LYS A 155 0.70 22.21 -4.85
N LYS A 156 0.40 21.48 -5.91
CA LYS A 156 -0.83 20.67 -6.00
C LYS A 156 -0.85 19.54 -4.99
N LEU A 157 0.27 18.82 -4.85
CA LEU A 157 0.41 17.75 -3.85
C LEU A 157 0.24 18.30 -2.43
N TYR A 158 0.89 19.43 -2.12
CA TYR A 158 0.73 20.07 -0.81
C TYR A 158 -0.72 20.51 -0.56
N GLN A 159 -1.40 21.04 -1.56
CA GLN A 159 -2.81 21.40 -1.47
C GLN A 159 -3.68 20.14 -1.20
N ALA A 160 -3.45 19.05 -1.92
CA ALA A 160 -4.16 17.80 -1.71
C ALA A 160 -3.96 17.26 -0.28
N LEU A 161 -2.72 17.24 0.21
CA LEU A 161 -2.37 16.86 1.59
C LEU A 161 -3.06 17.75 2.64
N THR A 162 -3.15 19.07 2.39
CA THR A 162 -3.77 20.02 3.33
C THR A 162 -5.30 19.98 3.29
N HIS A 163 -5.91 19.56 2.18
CA HIS A 163 -7.35 19.32 2.11
C HIS A 163 -7.76 18.15 3.00
N ASP A 164 -7.02 17.05 2.98
CA ASP A 164 -7.24 15.91 3.87
C ASP A 164 -7.06 16.31 5.35
N LYS A 165 -6.06 17.16 5.64
CA LYS A 165 -5.82 17.74 6.97
C LYS A 165 -7.03 18.50 7.51
N LYS A 166 -7.70 19.34 6.70
CA LYS A 166 -8.88 20.10 7.11
C LYS A 166 -10.08 19.22 7.43
N ALA A 167 -10.21 18.08 6.72
CA ALA A 167 -11.26 17.10 6.95
C ALA A 167 -11.07 16.33 8.28
N ARG A 168 -9.82 16.18 8.76
CA ARG A 168 -9.45 15.36 9.93
C ARG A 168 -8.95 16.16 11.15
N GLY A 169 -9.25 17.47 11.26
CA GLY A 169 -8.97 18.26 12.47
C GLY A 169 -7.56 18.82 12.57
N ASN A 170 -7.09 19.58 11.63
CA ASN A 170 -5.89 20.44 11.65
C ASN A 170 -4.51 19.76 11.87
N THR A 171 -4.44 18.43 12.04
CA THR A 171 -3.18 17.70 12.23
C THR A 171 -3.02 16.65 11.12
N LEU A 172 -1.92 16.70 10.37
CA LEU A 172 -1.54 15.65 9.42
C LEU A 172 -0.80 14.56 10.18
N LYS A 173 -1.43 13.39 10.31
CA LYS A 173 -0.75 12.19 10.84
C LYS A 173 -0.09 11.47 9.67
N LEU A 174 1.22 11.27 9.76
CA LEU A 174 2.00 10.46 8.83
C LEU A 174 2.33 9.14 9.52
N VAL A 175 2.17 8.05 8.80
CA VAL A 175 2.66 6.74 9.20
C VAL A 175 4.05 6.57 8.56
N LEU A 176 5.04 6.33 9.40
CA LEU A 176 6.45 6.17 9.03
C LEU A 176 6.89 4.75 9.32
#